data_ce9f7c6da3fbfab60183f90e775ee44f
#
_entry.id   ce9f7c6da3fbfab60183f90e775ee44f
#
_cell.length_a   1.000
_cell.length_b   1.000
_cell.length_c   1.000
_cell.angle_alpha   90.00
_cell.angle_beta   90.00
_cell.angle_gamma   90.00
#
_symmetry.space_group_name_H-M   'P 1'
#
loop_
_entity.id
_entity.type
_entity.pdbx_description
1 polymer ?
#
loop_
_entity_poly.entity_id
_entity_poly.type
_entity_poly.pdbx_seq_one_letter_code
_entity_poly.pdbx_strand_id
1 'polypeptide(L)'
;MAWQAGGERVISRIGTLGLGGLFIYTKKSAEVGDVVKLVFDVPGGEVRARAVVRSYEPGRGMGVEFTAMQLEARARLTQLLRRLT
;
A
#
# COMPACT_ATOMS: atom_id res chain seq x y z
N MET A 1 0.77 0.51 -8.87
CA MET A 1 0.83 -0.44 -7.74
C MET A 1 -0.18 -1.54 -7.93
N ALA A 2 0.19 -2.74 -7.62
CA ALA A 2 -0.73 -3.89 -7.59
C ALA A 2 -1.15 -4.19 -6.15
N TRP A 3 -2.42 -4.48 -5.93
CA TRP A 3 -2.90 -4.92 -4.64
C TRP A 3 -3.94 -6.03 -4.82
N GLN A 4 -4.12 -6.84 -3.79
CA GLN A 4 -5.01 -7.97 -3.81
C GLN A 4 -5.69 -8.13 -2.45
N ALA A 5 -7.02 -8.22 -2.50
CA ALA A 5 -7.85 -8.58 -1.36
C ALA A 5 -8.73 -9.74 -1.81
N GLY A 6 -8.59 -10.91 -1.18
CA GLY A 6 -9.22 -12.12 -1.67
C GLY A 6 -8.53 -12.63 -2.94
N GLY A 7 -9.28 -13.04 -3.94
CA GLY A 7 -8.74 -13.66 -5.15
C GLY A 7 -8.43 -12.72 -6.31
N GLU A 8 -8.85 -11.47 -6.25
CA GLU A 8 -8.71 -10.54 -7.36
C GLU A 8 -7.53 -9.59 -7.19
N ARG A 9 -6.72 -9.46 -8.24
CA ARG A 9 -5.60 -8.52 -8.29
C ARG A 9 -6.02 -7.25 -9.02
N VAL A 10 -5.75 -6.10 -8.42
CA VAL A 10 -6.14 -4.80 -8.94
C VAL A 10 -4.90 -3.92 -9.09
N ILE A 11 -4.85 -3.16 -10.18
CA ILE A 11 -3.82 -2.15 -10.40
C ILE A 11 -4.42 -0.80 -10.08
N SER A 12 -3.75 -0.03 -9.22
CA SER A 12 -4.24 1.27 -8.77
C SER A 12 -3.08 2.24 -8.55
N ARG A 13 -3.42 3.53 -8.46
CA ARG A 13 -2.45 4.57 -8.14
C ARG A 13 -2.33 4.71 -6.63
N ILE A 14 -1.10 5.00 -6.19
CA ILE A 14 -0.83 5.35 -4.80
C ILE A 14 -1.12 6.83 -4.61
N GLY A 15 -1.82 7.17 -3.55
CA GLY A 15 -1.98 8.54 -3.10
C GLY A 15 -0.85 8.94 -2.14
N THR A 16 -1.18 9.19 -0.88
CA THR A 16 -0.19 9.50 0.14
C THR A 16 0.57 8.25 0.54
N LEU A 17 1.88 8.35 0.67
CA LEU A 17 2.75 7.24 1.09
C LEU A 17 3.55 7.66 2.31
N GLY A 18 3.60 6.80 3.34
CA GLY A 18 4.41 6.98 4.53
C GLY A 18 5.03 5.66 4.99
N LEU A 19 5.77 5.68 6.08
CA LEU A 19 6.36 4.46 6.66
C LEU A 19 5.30 3.51 7.24
N GLY A 20 4.18 4.05 7.69
CA GLY A 20 3.12 3.26 8.32
C GLY A 20 2.06 2.74 7.37
N GLY A 21 1.95 3.30 6.19
CA GLY A 21 0.91 2.91 5.24
C GLY A 21 0.81 3.81 4.03
N LEU A 22 -0.25 3.62 3.27
CA LEU A 22 -0.50 4.43 2.07
C LEU A 22 -1.98 4.54 1.79
N PHE A 23 -2.34 5.45 0.90
CA PHE A 23 -3.69 5.58 0.37
C PHE A 23 -3.73 5.01 -1.04
N ILE A 24 -4.73 4.19 -1.32
CA ILE A 24 -4.93 3.56 -2.63
C ILE A 24 -6.12 4.23 -3.31
N TYR A 25 -5.89 4.85 -4.47
CA TYR A 25 -6.98 5.36 -5.29
C TYR A 25 -7.62 4.20 -6.05
N THR A 26 -8.87 3.90 -5.71
CA THR A 26 -9.59 2.82 -6.37
C THR A 26 -11.10 3.01 -6.20
N LYS A 27 -11.85 2.58 -7.20
CA LYS A 27 -13.31 2.47 -7.10
C LYS A 27 -13.73 1.14 -6.51
N LYS A 28 -12.88 0.12 -6.62
CA LYS A 28 -13.07 -1.14 -5.92
C LYS A 28 -12.58 -0.98 -4.50
N SER A 29 -13.25 -1.58 -3.56
CA SER A 29 -12.86 -1.49 -2.16
C SER A 29 -12.81 -2.85 -1.51
N ALA A 30 -11.93 -2.95 -0.53
CA ALA A 30 -12.00 -3.96 0.51
C ALA A 30 -12.66 -3.31 1.72
N GLU A 31 -13.20 -4.10 2.62
CA GLU A 31 -13.82 -3.58 3.83
C GLU A 31 -12.78 -3.20 4.87
N VAL A 32 -13.09 -2.23 5.72
CA VAL A 32 -12.25 -1.87 6.86
C VAL A 32 -12.00 -3.13 7.70
N GLY A 33 -10.73 -3.39 7.99
CA GLY A 33 -10.30 -4.60 8.70
C GLY A 33 -9.80 -5.71 7.78
N ASP A 34 -10.07 -5.65 6.49
CA ASP A 34 -9.57 -6.65 5.55
C ASP A 34 -8.06 -6.56 5.38
N VAL A 35 -7.43 -7.71 5.17
CA VAL A 35 -6.01 -7.79 4.85
C VAL A 35 -5.83 -7.69 3.34
N VAL A 36 -4.92 -6.83 2.91
CA VAL A 36 -4.56 -6.67 1.50
C VAL A 36 -3.07 -6.95 1.32
N LYS A 37 -2.72 -7.52 0.19
CA LYS A 37 -1.31 -7.70 -0.22
C LYS A 37 -0.99 -6.62 -1.25
N LEU A 38 0.18 -6.00 -1.09
CA LEU A 38 0.61 -4.87 -1.91
C LEU A 38 1.94 -5.17 -2.56
N VAL A 39 2.10 -4.71 -3.79
CA VAL A 39 3.38 -4.70 -4.48
C VAL A 39 3.53 -3.37 -5.21
N PHE A 40 4.62 -2.65 -4.96
CA PHE A 40 4.91 -1.41 -5.67
C PHE A 40 6.41 -1.22 -5.83
N ASP A 41 6.79 -0.45 -6.86
CA ASP A 41 8.17 -0.19 -7.17
C ASP A 41 8.66 1.10 -6.53
N VAL A 42 9.88 1.05 -6.01
CA VAL A 42 10.59 2.22 -5.50
C VAL A 42 12.00 2.21 -6.10
N PRO A 43 12.74 3.32 -6.05
CA PRO A 43 14.15 3.29 -6.42
C PRO A 43 14.88 2.23 -5.60
N GLY A 44 15.63 1.37 -6.26
CA GLY A 44 16.34 0.27 -5.61
C GLY A 44 15.62 -1.05 -5.61
N GLY A 45 14.34 -1.10 -6.00
CA GLY A 45 13.65 -2.36 -6.17
C GLY A 45 12.17 -2.33 -5.83
N GLU A 46 11.64 -3.50 -5.54
CA GLU A 46 10.23 -3.73 -5.29
C GLU A 46 9.96 -3.77 -3.79
N VAL A 47 8.82 -3.23 -3.39
CA VAL A 47 8.32 -3.35 -2.02
C VAL A 47 7.09 -4.25 -2.05
N ARG A 48 7.13 -5.33 -1.27
CA ARG A 48 6.00 -6.22 -1.03
C ARG A 48 5.60 -6.11 0.42
N ALA A 49 4.31 -5.93 0.67
CA ALA A 49 3.82 -5.74 2.02
C ALA A 49 2.44 -6.35 2.20
N ARG A 50 2.10 -6.62 3.44
CA ARG A 50 0.72 -6.85 3.86
C ARG A 50 0.25 -5.63 4.61
N ALA A 51 -1.02 -5.33 4.48
CA ALA A 51 -1.62 -4.19 5.15
C ALA A 51 -3.06 -4.50 5.53
N VAL A 52 -3.61 -3.69 6.41
CA VAL A 52 -5.00 -3.77 6.82
C VAL A 52 -5.71 -2.49 6.41
N VAL A 53 -6.89 -2.61 5.84
CA VAL A 53 -7.71 -1.45 5.50
C VAL A 53 -8.17 -0.77 6.78
N ARG A 54 -7.83 0.51 6.95
CA ARG A 54 -8.18 1.30 8.13
C ARG A 54 -9.27 2.32 7.84
N SER A 55 -9.38 2.77 6.61
CA SER A 55 -10.40 3.74 6.23
C SER A 55 -10.84 3.50 4.79
N TYR A 56 -12.07 3.92 4.50
CA TYR A 56 -12.63 3.82 3.16
C TYR A 56 -13.36 5.11 2.84
N GLU A 57 -13.05 5.70 1.68
CA GLU A 57 -13.72 6.88 1.17
C GLU A 57 -14.43 6.50 -0.14
N PRO A 58 -15.77 6.43 -0.14
CA PRO A 58 -16.53 6.01 -1.32
C PRO A 58 -16.19 6.84 -2.55
N GLY A 59 -15.95 6.17 -3.67
CA GLY A 59 -15.62 6.82 -4.94
C GLY A 59 -14.19 7.31 -5.05
N ARG A 60 -13.41 7.28 -3.98
CA ARG A 60 -12.03 7.78 -3.97
C ARG A 60 -11.01 6.69 -3.71
N GLY A 61 -11.17 5.93 -2.62
CA GLY A 61 -10.24 4.87 -2.31
C GLY A 61 -10.20 4.49 -0.85
N MET A 62 -9.08 3.95 -0.41
CA MET A 62 -8.94 3.44 0.96
C MET A 62 -7.54 3.70 1.51
N GLY A 63 -7.48 3.97 2.81
CA GLY A 63 -6.25 4.05 3.57
C GLY A 63 -5.91 2.70 4.16
N VAL A 64 -4.66 2.26 3.99
CA VAL A 64 -4.19 0.99 4.52
C VAL A 64 -2.97 1.20 5.39
N GLU A 65 -2.87 0.39 6.44
CA GLU A 65 -1.74 0.39 7.37
C GLU A 65 -0.90 -0.87 7.15
N PHE A 66 0.41 -0.70 6.97
CA PHE A 66 1.29 -1.85 6.81
C PHE A 66 1.34 -2.66 8.10
N THR A 67 1.19 -3.99 7.97
CA THR A 67 1.26 -4.91 9.10
C THR A 67 2.45 -5.86 9.00
N ALA A 68 2.97 -6.09 7.80
CA ALA A 68 4.13 -6.94 7.59
C ALA A 68 4.91 -6.50 6.36
N MET A 69 6.22 -6.40 6.49
CA MET A 69 7.12 -6.02 5.42
C MET A 69 8.52 -6.56 5.75
N GLN A 70 9.21 -7.10 4.75
CA GLN A 70 10.58 -7.55 4.95
C GLN A 70 11.50 -6.36 5.23
N LEU A 71 12.58 -6.59 5.97
CA LEU A 71 13.53 -5.55 6.35
C LEU A 71 14.11 -4.81 5.14
N GLU A 72 14.44 -5.55 4.08
CA GLU A 72 14.98 -4.94 2.86
C GLU A 72 13.98 -4.01 2.18
N ALA A 73 12.71 -4.41 2.14
CA ALA A 73 11.66 -3.59 1.58
C ALA A 73 11.45 -2.32 2.41
N ARG A 74 11.46 -2.44 3.73
CA ARG A 74 11.35 -1.30 4.63
C ARG A 74 12.53 -0.34 4.46
N ALA A 75 13.73 -0.86 4.28
CA ALA A 75 14.92 -0.03 4.03
C ALA A 75 14.78 0.77 2.73
N ARG A 76 14.30 0.15 1.67
CA ARG A 76 14.04 0.82 0.39
C ARG A 76 13.00 1.93 0.54
N LEU A 77 11.93 1.64 1.26
CA LEU A 77 10.87 2.63 1.51
C LEU A 77 11.40 3.80 2.35
N THR A 78 12.17 3.53 3.38
CA THR A 78 12.78 4.54 4.21
C THR A 78 13.68 5.48 3.39
N GLN A 79 14.49 4.92 2.51
CA GLN A 79 15.37 5.73 1.64
C GLN A 79 14.56 6.60 0.69
N LEU A 80 13.48 6.07 0.10
CA LEU A 80 12.63 6.86 -0.77
C LEU A 80 12.03 8.04 -0.02
N LEU A 81 11.48 7.81 1.16
CA LEU A 81 10.82 8.85 1.95
C LEU A 81 11.82 9.92 2.40
N ARG A 82 13.06 9.56 2.69
CA ARG A 82 14.13 10.54 3.00
C ARG A 82 14.42 11.44 1.83
N ARG A 83 14.34 10.95 0.60
CA ARG A 83 14.59 11.76 -0.59
C ARG A 83 13.46 12.73 -0.89
N LEU A 84 12.26 12.44 -0.41
CA LEU A 84 11.08 13.27 -0.63
C LEU A 84 10.89 14.37 0.41
N THR A 85 11.66 14.36 1.46
CA THR A 85 11.55 15.34 2.55
C THR A 85 12.67 16.37 2.55
#